data_e3e00b09d3ed6d9f0bb3a6f7a9329eab
#
_entry.id   e3e00b09d3ed6d9f0bb3a6f7a9329eab
#
_cell.length_a   1.000
_cell.length_b   1.000
_cell.length_c   1.000
_cell.angle_alpha   90.00
_cell.angle_beta   90.00
_cell.angle_gamma   90.00
#
_symmetry.space_group_name_H-M   'P 1'
#
loop_
_entity.id
_entity.type
_entity.pdbx_description
1 polymer ?
#
loop_
_entity_poly.entity_id
_entity_poly.type
_entity_poly.pdbx_seq_one_letter_code
_entity_poly.pdbx_strand_id
1 'polypeptide(L)'
;MEGSGAPPGKRLLVLGAGPAQLGLLAAARERGLFVIALDRDPAAPGFRFADRRAIISTEDEQGIERLASAEAVEGIIAPGIDWPVGIAARVAERLGLPHPLDPVTAGLAVSKDRQRQRLAEAGVPQPRWQLVTQPEPGLPTPSVVKASDRQGQKGLTLVRSEDELPAAIARAIEESRSGVAVVEELVEGPEVTVVAFSVRGEFHALTVTDRLTADPPAFGVALAHVWPAHSARPRSGPGEGV
;
A
#
# COMPACT_ATOMS: atom_id res chain seq x y z
N MET A 1 42.84 -9.22 23.25
CA MET A 1 41.57 -9.93 22.92
C MET A 1 40.99 -9.22 21.68
N GLU A 2 41.39 -9.68 20.52
CA GLU A 2 40.86 -9.19 19.25
C GLU A 2 39.47 -9.80 19.07
N GLY A 3 38.44 -8.94 19.10
CA GLY A 3 37.08 -9.34 18.78
C GLY A 3 37.00 -9.73 17.32
N SER A 4 36.81 -11.02 17.06
CA SER A 4 36.41 -11.56 15.78
C SER A 4 35.01 -11.00 15.42
N GLY A 5 34.96 -9.76 15.01
CA GLY A 5 33.74 -9.16 14.43
C GLY A 5 33.64 -9.65 13.00
N ALA A 6 32.62 -10.49 12.71
CA ALA A 6 32.18 -10.68 11.35
C ALA A 6 31.98 -9.28 10.71
N PRO A 7 32.26 -9.10 9.39
CA PRO A 7 32.05 -7.82 8.76
C PRO A 7 30.60 -7.38 8.98
N PRO A 8 30.35 -6.11 9.31
CA PRO A 8 29.00 -5.64 9.56
C PRO A 8 28.14 -5.99 8.32
N GLY A 9 27.02 -6.65 8.55
CA GLY A 9 26.08 -6.98 7.49
C GLY A 9 25.65 -5.72 6.73
N LYS A 10 25.19 -5.88 5.49
CA LYS A 10 24.68 -4.76 4.69
C LYS A 10 23.66 -3.95 5.47
N ARG A 11 23.74 -2.65 5.37
CA ARG A 11 22.90 -1.71 6.13
C ARG A 11 21.58 -1.43 5.41
N LEU A 12 20.48 -1.79 6.05
CA LEU A 12 19.13 -1.61 5.52
C LEU A 12 18.36 -0.58 6.35
N LEU A 13 17.84 0.46 5.71
CA LEU A 13 16.91 1.40 6.31
C LEU A 13 15.48 0.94 6.05
N VAL A 14 14.71 0.75 7.13
CA VAL A 14 13.29 0.37 7.08
C VAL A 14 12.44 1.55 7.55
N LEU A 15 11.53 1.99 6.69
CA LEU A 15 10.58 3.06 7.00
C LEU A 15 9.35 2.47 7.68
N GLY A 16 9.21 2.76 8.97
CA GLY A 16 8.19 2.23 9.86
C GLY A 16 8.70 1.09 10.73
N ALA A 17 8.23 1.08 11.97
CA ALA A 17 8.51 0.04 12.97
C ALA A 17 7.24 -0.41 13.70
N GLY A 18 6.06 -0.16 13.11
CA GLY A 18 4.77 -0.59 13.62
C GLY A 18 4.50 -2.09 13.42
N PRO A 19 3.31 -2.56 13.79
CA PRO A 19 2.95 -3.98 13.68
C PRO A 19 3.08 -4.55 12.25
N ALA A 20 2.77 -3.75 11.22
CA ALA A 20 2.84 -4.17 9.82
C ALA A 20 4.28 -4.44 9.33
N GLN A 21 5.30 -3.90 10.00
CA GLN A 21 6.71 -4.04 9.65
C GLN A 21 7.41 -5.19 10.36
N LEU A 22 6.80 -5.80 11.39
CA LEU A 22 7.45 -6.80 12.25
C LEU A 22 8.04 -7.98 11.47
N GLY A 23 7.28 -8.52 10.52
CA GLY A 23 7.73 -9.67 9.74
C GLY A 23 8.96 -9.36 8.89
N LEU A 24 8.99 -8.18 8.24
CA LEU A 24 10.13 -7.76 7.44
C LEU A 24 11.36 -7.47 8.31
N LEU A 25 11.19 -6.76 9.43
CA LEU A 25 12.27 -6.44 10.34
C LEU A 25 12.91 -7.72 10.93
N ALA A 26 12.09 -8.70 11.33
CA ALA A 26 12.57 -10.00 11.78
C ALA A 26 13.36 -10.73 10.68
N ALA A 27 12.78 -10.81 9.48
CA ALA A 27 13.41 -11.47 8.34
C ALA A 27 14.73 -10.80 7.89
N ALA A 28 14.82 -9.47 7.97
CA ALA A 28 16.05 -8.74 7.68
C ALA A 28 17.17 -9.09 8.68
N ARG A 29 16.83 -9.15 9.95
CA ARG A 29 17.75 -9.55 11.01
C ARG A 29 18.22 -11.00 10.88
N GLU A 30 17.32 -11.93 10.59
CA GLU A 30 17.65 -13.34 10.34
C GLU A 30 18.62 -13.52 9.16
N ARG A 31 18.59 -12.60 8.18
CA ARG A 31 19.53 -12.56 7.05
C ARG A 31 20.86 -11.88 7.37
N GLY A 32 21.10 -11.51 8.62
CA GLY A 32 22.32 -10.85 9.04
C GLY A 32 22.50 -9.41 8.54
N LEU A 33 21.39 -8.74 8.15
CA LEU A 33 21.44 -7.33 7.80
C LEU A 33 21.57 -6.47 9.06
N PHE A 34 22.33 -5.37 8.97
CA PHE A 34 22.31 -4.33 9.98
C PHE A 34 21.08 -3.45 9.75
N VAL A 35 20.09 -3.58 10.62
CA VAL A 35 18.77 -2.96 10.45
C VAL A 35 18.71 -1.62 11.16
N ILE A 36 18.42 -0.57 10.40
CA ILE A 36 18.09 0.75 10.90
C ILE A 36 16.59 0.94 10.68
N ALA A 37 15.82 1.11 11.74
CA ALA A 37 14.38 1.36 11.64
C ALA A 37 14.04 2.77 12.11
N LEU A 38 13.10 3.40 11.42
CA LEU A 38 12.56 4.69 11.86
C LEU A 38 11.04 4.61 12.03
N ASP A 39 10.55 5.32 13.02
CA ASP A 39 9.13 5.54 13.26
C ASP A 39 8.96 6.82 14.08
N ARG A 40 7.81 7.50 13.93
CA ARG A 40 7.48 8.66 14.78
C ARG A 40 7.13 8.27 16.21
N ASP A 41 6.65 7.03 16.40
CA ASP A 41 6.33 6.49 17.73
C ASP A 41 7.58 5.89 18.38
N PRO A 42 8.11 6.47 19.46
CA PRO A 42 9.28 5.94 20.14
C PRO A 42 9.05 4.56 20.78
N ALA A 43 7.79 4.15 20.96
CA ALA A 43 7.39 2.86 21.50
C ALA A 43 7.04 1.83 20.39
N ALA A 44 7.31 2.13 19.13
CA ALA A 44 7.00 1.24 18.01
C ALA A 44 7.58 -0.17 18.22
N PRO A 45 6.75 -1.24 18.13
CA PRO A 45 7.13 -2.59 18.52
C PRO A 45 8.25 -3.20 17.66
N GLY A 46 8.45 -2.70 16.46
CA GLY A 46 9.48 -3.17 15.52
C GLY A 46 10.90 -2.77 15.93
N PHE A 47 11.06 -1.76 16.75
CA PHE A 47 12.40 -1.34 17.22
C PHE A 47 13.18 -2.42 17.94
N ARG A 48 12.52 -3.43 18.49
CA ARG A 48 13.18 -4.61 19.10
C ARG A 48 14.00 -5.45 18.10
N PHE A 49 13.72 -5.31 16.80
CA PHE A 49 14.44 -6.01 15.73
C PHE A 49 15.49 -5.12 15.05
N ALA A 50 15.58 -3.84 15.41
CA ALA A 50 16.51 -2.91 14.81
C ALA A 50 17.82 -2.84 15.62
N ASP A 51 18.95 -2.77 14.93
CA ASP A 51 20.26 -2.48 15.52
C ASP A 51 20.38 -0.99 15.86
N ARG A 52 19.71 -0.14 15.08
CA ARG A 52 19.54 1.29 15.36
C ARG A 52 18.10 1.73 15.14
N ARG A 53 17.64 2.64 15.98
CA ARG A 53 16.35 3.29 15.87
C ARG A 53 16.48 4.79 15.67
N ALA A 54 15.59 5.37 14.88
CA ALA A 54 15.48 6.80 14.70
C ALA A 54 14.01 7.24 14.90
N ILE A 55 13.79 8.30 15.66
CA ILE A 55 12.44 8.84 15.89
C ILE A 55 12.21 9.92 14.84
N ILE A 56 11.78 9.48 13.68
CA ILE A 56 11.53 10.31 12.49
C ILE A 56 10.22 9.84 11.86
N SER A 57 9.39 10.76 11.38
CA SER A 57 8.20 10.40 10.63
C SER A 57 8.57 9.72 9.31
N THR A 58 7.84 8.68 8.94
CA THR A 58 7.96 8.05 7.61
C THR A 58 7.57 8.99 6.45
N GLU A 59 7.03 10.17 6.77
CA GLU A 59 6.66 11.23 5.82
C GLU A 59 7.71 12.36 5.76
N ASP A 60 8.73 12.37 6.64
CA ASP A 60 9.83 13.34 6.61
C ASP A 60 10.93 12.90 5.63
N GLU A 61 10.71 13.18 4.34
CA GLU A 61 11.62 12.77 3.28
C GLU A 61 13.05 13.31 3.47
N GLN A 62 13.18 14.56 3.93
CA GLN A 62 14.50 15.16 4.17
C GLN A 62 15.21 14.54 5.38
N GLY A 63 14.47 14.24 6.44
CA GLY A 63 14.99 13.54 7.61
C GLY A 63 15.46 12.14 7.27
N ILE A 64 14.68 11.42 6.45
CA ILE A 64 15.00 10.09 5.95
C ILE A 64 16.28 10.12 5.11
N GLU A 65 16.41 11.06 4.18
CA GLU A 65 17.59 11.18 3.32
C GLU A 65 18.86 11.48 4.13
N ARG A 66 18.78 12.42 5.08
CA ARG A 66 19.89 12.72 5.99
C ARG A 66 20.30 11.49 6.83
N LEU A 67 19.33 10.75 7.36
CA LEU A 67 19.61 9.54 8.11
C LEU A 67 20.26 8.46 7.23
N ALA A 68 19.71 8.23 6.03
CA ALA A 68 20.24 7.26 5.08
C ALA A 68 21.71 7.57 4.71
N SER A 69 22.03 8.85 4.46
CA SER A 69 23.39 9.29 4.16
C SER A 69 24.31 9.14 5.38
N ALA A 70 23.90 9.62 6.55
CA ALA A 70 24.71 9.56 7.78
C ALA A 70 25.01 8.13 8.23
N GLU A 71 24.07 7.21 8.01
CA GLU A 71 24.21 5.80 8.33
C GLU A 71 24.87 5.00 7.20
N ALA A 72 25.19 5.62 6.07
CA ALA A 72 25.76 4.98 4.88
C ALA A 72 24.99 3.69 4.52
N VAL A 73 23.65 3.80 4.39
CA VAL A 73 22.82 2.64 4.10
C VAL A 73 23.04 2.13 2.67
N GLU A 74 22.90 0.84 2.47
CA GLU A 74 23.05 0.17 1.17
C GLU A 74 21.70 -0.22 0.55
N GLY A 75 20.61 0.04 1.27
CA GLY A 75 19.25 -0.17 0.79
C GLY A 75 18.23 0.50 1.69
N ILE A 76 17.07 0.80 1.12
CA ILE A 76 15.94 1.43 1.80
C ILE A 76 14.64 0.73 1.37
N ILE A 77 13.72 0.54 2.31
CA ILE A 77 12.43 -0.10 2.04
C ILE A 77 11.33 0.47 2.94
N ALA A 78 10.11 0.56 2.40
CA ALA A 78 8.90 1.00 3.11
C ALA A 78 7.81 -0.10 3.03
N PRO A 79 7.83 -1.12 3.90
CA PRO A 79 6.88 -2.21 3.85
C PRO A 79 5.56 -1.88 4.53
N GLY A 80 4.44 -2.32 3.93
CA GLY A 80 3.11 -2.28 4.55
C GLY A 80 2.48 -0.90 4.73
N ILE A 81 3.03 0.14 4.10
CA ILE A 81 2.50 1.51 4.11
C ILE A 81 2.71 2.10 2.71
N ASP A 82 1.65 2.58 2.04
CA ASP A 82 1.75 3.03 0.64
C ASP A 82 2.55 4.33 0.49
N TRP A 83 2.21 5.37 1.26
CA TRP A 83 2.79 6.70 1.06
C TRP A 83 4.33 6.74 1.16
N PRO A 84 4.96 6.10 2.17
CA PRO A 84 6.41 6.04 2.28
C PRO A 84 7.12 5.27 1.16
N VAL A 85 6.42 4.44 0.37
CA VAL A 85 7.02 3.74 -0.79
C VAL A 85 7.57 4.76 -1.80
N GLY A 86 6.78 5.80 -2.11
CA GLY A 86 7.23 6.88 -3.00
C GLY A 86 8.42 7.66 -2.44
N ILE A 87 8.44 7.88 -1.12
CA ILE A 87 9.55 8.54 -0.44
C ILE A 87 10.82 7.67 -0.50
N ALA A 88 10.70 6.38 -0.18
CA ALA A 88 11.82 5.44 -0.25
C ALA A 88 12.43 5.38 -1.65
N ALA A 89 11.60 5.33 -2.70
CA ALA A 89 12.04 5.31 -4.09
C ALA A 89 12.81 6.59 -4.47
N ARG A 90 12.29 7.78 -4.12
CA ARG A 90 12.97 9.04 -4.41
C ARG A 90 14.29 9.22 -3.65
N VAL A 91 14.31 8.84 -2.36
CA VAL A 91 15.55 8.87 -1.56
C VAL A 91 16.57 7.90 -2.13
N ALA A 92 16.16 6.68 -2.49
CA ALA A 92 17.03 5.69 -3.10
C ALA A 92 17.63 6.21 -4.42
N GLU A 93 16.82 6.81 -5.29
CA GLU A 93 17.29 7.38 -6.55
C GLU A 93 18.35 8.48 -6.31
N ARG A 94 18.08 9.44 -5.42
CA ARG A 94 19.03 10.53 -5.12
C ARG A 94 20.36 10.04 -4.53
N LEU A 95 20.31 8.96 -3.75
CA LEU A 95 21.50 8.40 -3.11
C LEU A 95 22.16 7.26 -3.93
N GLY A 96 21.63 6.96 -5.11
CA GLY A 96 22.15 5.86 -5.95
C GLY A 96 22.00 4.48 -5.31
N LEU A 97 20.98 4.29 -4.44
CA LEU A 97 20.71 3.03 -3.75
C LEU A 97 19.83 2.11 -4.61
N PRO A 98 20.01 0.79 -4.50
CA PRO A 98 19.11 -0.14 -5.15
C PRO A 98 17.70 -0.04 -4.53
N HIS A 99 16.69 0.07 -5.40
CA HIS A 99 15.28 0.04 -5.01
C HIS A 99 14.46 -0.72 -6.07
N PRO A 100 13.45 -1.51 -5.67
CA PRO A 100 12.67 -2.31 -6.62
C PRO A 100 11.81 -1.48 -7.56
N LEU A 101 11.48 -0.23 -7.19
CA LEU A 101 10.64 0.68 -7.94
C LEU A 101 11.38 1.99 -8.20
N ASP A 102 11.28 2.51 -9.41
CA ASP A 102 11.61 3.91 -9.69
C ASP A 102 10.53 4.85 -9.08
N PRO A 103 10.82 6.15 -8.89
CA PRO A 103 9.87 7.09 -8.28
C PRO A 103 8.54 7.24 -9.01
N VAL A 104 8.53 7.10 -10.35
CA VAL A 104 7.32 7.20 -11.16
C VAL A 104 6.41 6.00 -10.91
N THR A 105 6.97 4.80 -10.98
CA THR A 105 6.26 3.55 -10.68
C THR A 105 5.79 3.51 -9.22
N ALA A 106 6.63 3.93 -8.27
CA ALA A 106 6.25 4.04 -6.87
C ALA A 106 5.08 5.02 -6.65
N GLY A 107 5.00 6.08 -7.45
CA GLY A 107 3.88 7.02 -7.46
C GLY A 107 2.54 6.40 -7.84
N LEU A 108 2.53 5.33 -8.63
CA LEU A 108 1.31 4.59 -8.95
C LEU A 108 0.75 3.85 -7.73
N ALA A 109 1.62 3.34 -6.85
CA ALA A 109 1.21 2.59 -5.67
C ALA A 109 0.38 3.43 -4.67
N VAL A 110 0.56 4.76 -4.68
CA VAL A 110 -0.05 5.67 -3.69
C VAL A 110 -1.21 6.50 -4.23
N SER A 111 -1.51 6.43 -5.53
CA SER A 111 -2.45 7.32 -6.23
C SER A 111 -3.48 6.53 -7.01
N LYS A 112 -4.73 6.49 -6.51
CA LYS A 112 -5.82 5.74 -7.16
C LYS A 112 -6.18 6.31 -8.54
N ASP A 113 -6.10 7.62 -8.72
CA ASP A 113 -6.31 8.29 -10.01
C ASP A 113 -5.30 7.81 -11.05
N ARG A 114 -4.00 7.79 -10.70
CA ARG A 114 -2.94 7.26 -11.58
C ARG A 114 -3.10 5.78 -11.84
N GLN A 115 -3.48 4.99 -10.82
CA GLN A 115 -3.76 3.56 -10.99
C GLN A 115 -4.90 3.35 -11.99
N ARG A 116 -6.02 4.09 -11.85
CA ARG A 116 -7.17 3.99 -12.75
C ARG A 116 -6.80 4.35 -14.19
N GLN A 117 -6.04 5.41 -14.39
CA GLN A 117 -5.52 5.82 -15.70
C GLN A 117 -4.63 4.73 -16.30
N ARG A 118 -3.65 4.25 -15.53
CA ARG A 118 -2.71 3.22 -16.01
C ARG A 118 -3.39 1.90 -16.36
N LEU A 119 -4.37 1.48 -15.57
CA LEU A 119 -5.19 0.30 -15.85
C LEU A 119 -6.02 0.48 -17.12
N ALA A 120 -6.60 1.66 -17.34
CA ALA A 120 -7.35 1.98 -18.55
C ALA A 120 -6.46 1.94 -19.81
N GLU A 121 -5.27 2.55 -19.74
CA GLU A 121 -4.27 2.50 -20.83
C GLU A 121 -3.85 1.07 -21.18
N ALA A 122 -3.77 0.19 -20.18
CA ALA A 122 -3.43 -1.20 -20.34
C ALA A 122 -4.62 -2.11 -20.76
N GLY A 123 -5.83 -1.55 -20.91
CA GLY A 123 -7.03 -2.31 -21.23
C GLY A 123 -7.48 -3.28 -20.14
N VAL A 124 -7.06 -3.06 -18.89
CA VAL A 124 -7.46 -3.90 -17.75
C VAL A 124 -8.91 -3.59 -17.37
N PRO A 125 -9.80 -4.59 -17.28
CA PRO A 125 -11.16 -4.39 -16.82
C PRO A 125 -11.21 -3.75 -15.43
N GLN A 126 -12.02 -2.71 -15.30
CA GLN A 126 -12.20 -1.97 -14.05
C GLN A 126 -13.59 -1.33 -13.98
N PRO A 127 -14.07 -0.95 -12.80
CA PRO A 127 -15.32 -0.19 -12.67
C PRO A 127 -15.27 1.09 -13.51
N ARG A 128 -16.40 1.61 -13.93
CA ARG A 128 -16.48 2.99 -14.44
C ARG A 128 -16.07 3.94 -13.32
N TRP A 129 -15.29 4.95 -13.64
CA TRP A 129 -14.76 5.89 -12.67
C TRP A 129 -14.67 7.31 -13.21
N GLN A 130 -14.66 8.27 -12.29
CA GLN A 130 -14.50 9.68 -12.57
C GLN A 130 -13.66 10.34 -11.49
N LEU A 131 -12.80 11.28 -11.89
CA LEU A 131 -12.08 12.15 -10.97
C LEU A 131 -12.87 13.42 -10.76
N VAL A 132 -12.97 13.86 -9.51
CA VAL A 132 -13.68 15.08 -9.15
C VAL A 132 -12.86 15.90 -8.15
N THR A 133 -12.85 17.22 -8.34
CA THR A 133 -12.16 18.20 -7.48
C THR A 133 -13.14 19.17 -6.80
N GLN A 134 -14.42 19.01 -7.09
CA GLN A 134 -15.52 19.79 -6.50
C GLN A 134 -16.70 18.86 -6.24
N PRO A 135 -17.59 19.15 -5.28
CA PRO A 135 -18.73 18.30 -4.96
C PRO A 135 -19.85 18.43 -6.01
N GLU A 136 -19.56 18.06 -7.23
CA GLU A 136 -20.49 18.00 -8.35
C GLU A 136 -21.10 16.61 -8.51
N PRO A 137 -22.26 16.47 -9.17
CA PRO A 137 -22.82 15.17 -9.51
C PRO A 137 -21.80 14.36 -10.33
N GLY A 138 -21.51 13.16 -9.85
CA GLY A 138 -20.57 12.25 -10.51
C GLY A 138 -21.29 11.15 -11.29
N LEU A 139 -20.77 9.93 -11.17
CA LEU A 139 -21.42 8.75 -11.72
C LEU A 139 -22.77 8.47 -11.03
N PRO A 140 -23.72 7.84 -11.74
CA PRO A 140 -24.97 7.39 -11.12
C PRO A 140 -24.76 6.51 -9.91
N THR A 141 -25.67 6.58 -8.95
CA THR A 141 -25.72 5.68 -7.80
C THR A 141 -26.27 4.31 -8.16
N PRO A 142 -25.91 3.22 -7.45
CA PRO A 142 -24.97 3.20 -6.33
C PRO A 142 -23.51 3.39 -6.78
N SER A 143 -22.75 4.14 -5.99
CA SER A 143 -21.35 4.44 -6.28
C SER A 143 -20.48 4.38 -5.03
N VAL A 144 -19.17 4.32 -5.21
CA VAL A 144 -18.16 4.36 -4.14
C VAL A 144 -17.29 5.59 -4.34
N VAL A 145 -17.26 6.46 -3.33
CA VAL A 145 -16.42 7.66 -3.33
C VAL A 145 -15.20 7.42 -2.47
N LYS A 146 -14.02 7.80 -2.96
CA LYS A 146 -12.73 7.57 -2.29
C LYS A 146 -11.83 8.80 -2.41
N ALA A 147 -11.07 9.11 -1.36
CA ALA A 147 -9.93 10.00 -1.50
C ALA A 147 -8.85 9.34 -2.40
N SER A 148 -8.30 10.08 -3.37
CA SER A 148 -7.38 9.55 -4.38
C SER A 148 -6.11 8.95 -3.76
N ASP A 149 -5.57 9.58 -2.71
CA ASP A 149 -4.24 9.34 -2.17
C ASP A 149 -4.23 9.00 -0.67
N ARG A 150 -5.32 8.40 -0.18
CA ARG A 150 -5.44 7.93 1.22
C ARG A 150 -5.63 6.44 1.31
N GLN A 151 -5.18 5.90 2.45
CA GLN A 151 -5.34 4.51 2.88
C GLN A 151 -6.25 4.43 4.11
N GLY A 152 -6.55 3.19 4.53
CA GLY A 152 -7.26 2.93 5.78
C GLY A 152 -8.68 3.49 5.76
N GLN A 153 -9.31 3.52 4.59
CA GLN A 153 -10.71 3.94 4.37
C GLN A 153 -11.00 5.41 4.66
N LYS A 154 -9.97 6.24 4.82
CA LYS A 154 -10.13 7.68 4.94
C LYS A 154 -10.76 8.24 3.66
N GLY A 155 -11.87 8.95 3.82
CA GLY A 155 -12.63 9.48 2.68
C GLY A 155 -13.33 8.42 1.82
N LEU A 156 -13.49 7.17 2.31
CA LEU A 156 -14.26 6.13 1.65
C LEU A 156 -15.73 6.21 2.07
N THR A 157 -16.64 6.28 1.09
CA THR A 157 -18.09 6.28 1.34
C THR A 157 -18.78 5.45 0.26
N LEU A 158 -19.66 4.52 0.68
CA LEU A 158 -20.65 3.89 -0.18
C LEU A 158 -21.87 4.83 -0.28
N VAL A 159 -22.19 5.26 -1.47
CA VAL A 159 -23.29 6.17 -1.78
C VAL A 159 -24.40 5.38 -2.47
N ARG A 160 -25.59 5.41 -1.93
CA ARG A 160 -26.76 4.68 -2.46
C ARG A 160 -27.77 5.57 -3.13
N SER A 161 -27.80 6.86 -2.79
CA SER A 161 -28.71 7.84 -3.37
C SER A 161 -27.96 9.09 -3.85
N GLU A 162 -28.52 9.77 -4.85
CA GLU A 162 -27.86 10.92 -5.49
C GLU A 162 -27.70 12.12 -4.54
N ASP A 163 -28.58 12.28 -3.58
CA ASP A 163 -28.52 13.34 -2.57
C ASP A 163 -27.35 13.20 -1.58
N GLU A 164 -26.83 11.99 -1.39
CA GLU A 164 -25.66 11.73 -0.56
C GLU A 164 -24.33 12.09 -1.26
N LEU A 165 -24.33 12.10 -2.59
CA LEU A 165 -23.11 12.17 -3.39
C LEU A 165 -22.28 13.44 -3.16
N PRO A 166 -22.87 14.67 -3.11
CA PRO A 166 -22.08 15.88 -2.88
C PRO A 166 -21.34 15.87 -1.54
N ALA A 167 -21.99 15.39 -0.47
CA ALA A 167 -21.40 15.32 0.86
C ALA A 167 -20.27 14.26 0.93
N ALA A 168 -20.43 13.13 0.25
CA ALA A 168 -19.41 12.08 0.16
C ALA A 168 -18.18 12.58 -0.61
N ILE A 169 -18.38 13.27 -1.73
CA ILE A 169 -17.29 13.86 -2.53
C ILE A 169 -16.56 14.93 -1.72
N ALA A 170 -17.27 15.86 -1.06
CA ALA A 170 -16.66 16.90 -0.25
C ALA A 170 -15.74 16.30 0.83
N ARG A 171 -16.21 15.26 1.53
CA ARG A 171 -15.41 14.54 2.54
C ARG A 171 -14.18 13.87 1.94
N ALA A 172 -14.30 13.24 0.78
CA ALA A 172 -13.17 12.59 0.12
C ALA A 172 -12.13 13.60 -0.34
N ILE A 173 -12.55 14.77 -0.85
CA ILE A 173 -11.67 15.88 -1.22
C ILE A 173 -10.93 16.44 0.00
N GLU A 174 -11.64 16.67 1.11
CA GLU A 174 -11.06 17.15 2.37
C GLU A 174 -10.01 16.18 2.93
N GLU A 175 -10.27 14.89 2.86
CA GLU A 175 -9.34 13.86 3.30
C GLU A 175 -8.15 13.69 2.33
N SER A 176 -8.31 14.00 1.05
CA SER A 176 -7.27 13.84 0.04
C SER A 176 -6.15 14.87 0.23
N ARG A 177 -4.89 14.44 0.05
CA ARG A 177 -3.71 15.34 0.04
C ARG A 177 -3.64 16.16 -1.24
N SER A 178 -4.12 15.60 -2.34
CA SER A 178 -4.17 16.27 -3.66
C SER A 178 -5.45 17.06 -3.89
N GLY A 179 -6.45 16.96 -2.99
CA GLY A 179 -7.76 17.57 -3.19
C GLY A 179 -8.59 16.87 -4.29
N VAL A 180 -8.28 15.61 -4.60
CA VAL A 180 -8.95 14.83 -5.63
C VAL A 180 -9.72 13.68 -5.01
N ALA A 181 -10.98 13.50 -5.39
CA ALA A 181 -11.76 12.31 -5.11
C ALA A 181 -11.92 11.45 -6.37
N VAL A 182 -12.03 10.14 -6.17
CA VAL A 182 -12.38 9.16 -7.18
C VAL A 182 -13.80 8.68 -6.89
N VAL A 183 -14.70 8.85 -7.84
CA VAL A 183 -16.06 8.28 -7.80
C VAL A 183 -16.07 7.07 -8.71
N GLU A 184 -16.50 5.92 -8.21
CA GLU A 184 -16.53 4.66 -8.94
C GLU A 184 -17.92 4.04 -8.87
N GLU A 185 -18.36 3.36 -9.91
CA GLU A 185 -19.55 2.53 -9.82
C GLU A 185 -19.36 1.42 -8.79
N LEU A 186 -20.41 1.08 -8.06
CA LEU A 186 -20.38 -0.06 -7.18
C LEU A 186 -20.41 -1.34 -8.01
N VAL A 187 -19.39 -2.18 -7.84
CA VAL A 187 -19.37 -3.54 -8.40
C VAL A 187 -19.70 -4.50 -7.27
N GLU A 188 -20.76 -5.26 -7.44
CA GLU A 188 -21.18 -6.28 -6.49
C GLU A 188 -20.59 -7.64 -6.84
N GLY A 189 -20.29 -8.44 -5.83
CA GLY A 189 -19.75 -9.77 -6.01
C GLY A 189 -18.82 -10.20 -4.88
N PRO A 190 -18.32 -11.44 -4.94
CA PRO A 190 -17.34 -11.90 -3.97
C PRO A 190 -16.02 -11.13 -4.11
N GLU A 191 -15.46 -10.72 -2.99
CA GLU A 191 -14.17 -10.05 -2.95
C GLU A 191 -13.04 -11.05 -2.73
N VAL A 192 -11.95 -10.89 -3.48
CA VAL A 192 -10.74 -11.69 -3.31
C VAL A 192 -9.51 -10.80 -3.18
N THR A 193 -8.52 -11.30 -2.45
CA THR A 193 -7.18 -10.68 -2.42
C THR A 193 -6.18 -11.62 -3.07
N VAL A 194 -5.46 -11.11 -4.07
CA VAL A 194 -4.34 -11.81 -4.68
C VAL A 194 -3.05 -11.25 -4.09
N VAL A 195 -2.27 -12.10 -3.43
CA VAL A 195 -0.92 -11.76 -2.99
C VAL A 195 0.06 -12.24 -4.04
N ALA A 196 0.90 -11.32 -4.51
CA ALA A 196 1.81 -11.60 -5.61
C ALA A 196 3.11 -10.80 -5.49
N PHE A 197 4.12 -11.25 -6.21
CA PHE A 197 5.35 -10.49 -6.48
C PHE A 197 5.58 -10.35 -7.98
N SER A 198 6.14 -9.22 -8.39
CA SER A 198 6.71 -9.07 -9.72
C SER A 198 8.23 -8.98 -9.58
N VAL A 199 8.94 -9.83 -10.29
CA VAL A 199 10.41 -9.87 -10.30
C VAL A 199 10.89 -9.77 -11.74
N ARG A 200 11.62 -8.70 -12.06
CA ARG A 200 12.15 -8.46 -13.42
C ARG A 200 11.09 -8.52 -14.52
N GLY A 201 9.89 -8.02 -14.22
CA GLY A 201 8.76 -8.03 -15.16
C GLY A 201 7.92 -9.31 -15.16
N GLU A 202 8.31 -10.36 -14.45
CA GLU A 202 7.53 -11.59 -14.31
C GLU A 202 6.62 -11.51 -13.08
N PHE A 203 5.34 -11.79 -13.27
CA PHE A 203 4.33 -11.80 -12.22
C PHE A 203 4.20 -13.19 -11.61
N HIS A 204 4.36 -13.28 -10.29
CA HIS A 204 4.25 -14.52 -9.52
C HIS A 204 3.12 -14.38 -8.48
N ALA A 205 1.97 -14.98 -8.76
CA ALA A 205 0.89 -15.08 -7.78
C ALA A 205 1.28 -16.10 -6.71
N LEU A 206 1.28 -15.69 -5.45
CA LEU A 206 1.60 -16.55 -4.31
C LEU A 206 0.36 -17.23 -3.77
N THR A 207 -0.71 -16.47 -3.59
CA THR A 207 -1.97 -16.99 -3.05
C THR A 207 -3.14 -16.10 -3.39
N VAL A 208 -4.34 -16.69 -3.34
CA VAL A 208 -5.62 -16.01 -3.43
C VAL A 208 -6.44 -16.34 -2.20
N THR A 209 -7.00 -15.33 -1.55
CA THR A 209 -7.89 -15.48 -0.38
C THR A 209 -9.23 -14.83 -0.65
N ASP A 210 -10.31 -15.40 -0.12
CA ASP A 210 -11.58 -14.68 -0.01
C ASP A 210 -11.40 -13.55 1.00
N ARG A 211 -11.90 -12.37 0.66
CA ARG A 211 -11.88 -11.20 1.53
C ARG A 211 -13.28 -10.94 2.05
N LEU A 212 -13.47 -11.18 3.34
CA LEU A 212 -14.73 -10.87 4.02
C LEU A 212 -14.70 -9.42 4.49
N THR A 213 -15.69 -8.66 4.12
CA THR A 213 -15.81 -7.24 4.45
C THR A 213 -17.00 -6.96 5.35
N ALA A 214 -16.89 -5.89 6.13
CA ALA A 214 -17.97 -5.45 7.00
C ALA A 214 -19.09 -4.77 6.19
N ASP A 215 -20.31 -4.92 6.68
CA ASP A 215 -21.47 -4.16 6.22
C ASP A 215 -21.38 -2.67 6.64
N PRO A 216 -22.15 -1.78 6.00
CA PRO A 216 -22.29 -0.40 6.47
C PRO A 216 -22.66 -0.32 7.96
N PRO A 217 -22.13 0.65 8.73
CA PRO A 217 -21.36 1.82 8.27
C PRO A 217 -19.86 1.55 8.04
N ALA A 218 -19.36 0.36 8.34
CA ALA A 218 -17.95 0.01 8.22
C ALA A 218 -17.58 -0.55 6.82
N PHE A 219 -18.30 -0.11 5.79
CA PHE A 219 -18.11 -0.57 4.41
C PHE A 219 -16.64 -0.61 3.98
N GLY A 220 -16.24 -1.77 3.42
CA GLY A 220 -14.88 -1.99 2.92
C GLY A 220 -13.84 -2.37 3.98
N VAL A 221 -14.19 -2.39 5.30
CA VAL A 221 -13.30 -2.92 6.35
C VAL A 221 -13.14 -4.42 6.15
N ALA A 222 -11.90 -4.89 6.00
CA ALA A 222 -11.63 -6.32 5.96
C ALA A 222 -11.79 -6.92 7.36
N LEU A 223 -12.70 -7.86 7.50
CA LEU A 223 -12.93 -8.62 8.73
C LEU A 223 -12.05 -9.87 8.79
N ALA A 224 -11.86 -10.52 7.63
CA ALA A 224 -11.05 -11.72 7.52
C ALA A 224 -10.54 -11.94 6.09
N HIS A 225 -9.45 -12.69 5.99
CA HIS A 225 -8.98 -13.32 4.76
C HIS A 225 -9.02 -14.83 4.96
N VAL A 226 -9.78 -15.52 4.11
CA VAL A 226 -9.97 -16.97 4.20
C VAL A 226 -9.18 -17.65 3.10
N TRP A 227 -8.35 -18.61 3.48
CA TRP A 227 -7.55 -19.41 2.55
C TRP A 227 -7.87 -20.89 2.70
N PRO A 228 -7.91 -21.67 1.61
CA PRO A 228 -7.86 -21.22 0.21
C PRO A 228 -9.15 -20.52 -0.22
N ALA A 229 -9.05 -19.58 -1.20
CA ALA A 229 -10.22 -18.90 -1.73
C ALA A 229 -11.22 -19.91 -2.33
N HIS A 230 -12.47 -19.80 -1.94
CA HIS A 230 -13.57 -20.59 -2.51
C HIS A 230 -14.14 -19.90 -3.74
N SER A 231 -14.20 -18.57 -3.71
CA SER A 231 -14.74 -17.73 -4.79
C SER A 231 -13.88 -17.71 -6.05
N ALA A 232 -12.57 -17.99 -5.94
CA ALA A 232 -11.64 -18.04 -7.07
C ALA A 232 -11.52 -19.43 -7.74
N ARG A 233 -12.28 -20.43 -7.28
CA ARG A 233 -12.28 -21.73 -7.96
C ARG A 233 -12.98 -21.61 -9.30
N PRO A 234 -12.40 -22.14 -10.40
CA PRO A 234 -13.12 -22.26 -11.66
C PRO A 234 -14.45 -22.96 -11.38
N ARG A 235 -15.55 -22.40 -11.85
CA ARG A 235 -16.81 -23.13 -11.86
C ARG A 235 -16.57 -24.37 -12.72
N SER A 236 -16.59 -25.54 -12.10
CA SER A 236 -16.66 -26.80 -12.84
C SER A 236 -17.88 -26.70 -13.75
N GLY A 237 -17.66 -26.69 -15.06
CA GLY A 237 -18.73 -26.67 -16.05
C GLY A 237 -19.66 -27.84 -15.81
N PRO A 238 -20.95 -27.76 -16.17
CA PRO A 238 -21.85 -28.89 -16.13
C PRO A 238 -21.39 -29.90 -17.20
N GLY A 239 -20.81 -30.99 -16.78
CA GLY A 239 -20.52 -32.12 -17.65
C GLY A 239 -19.13 -32.70 -17.50
N GLU A 240 -18.97 -33.55 -16.50
CA GLU A 240 -18.25 -34.81 -16.63
C GLU A 240 -18.77 -35.71 -15.48
N GLY A 241 -19.95 -36.26 -15.72
CA GLY A 241 -20.38 -37.46 -15.04
C GLY A 241 -19.95 -38.64 -15.88
N VAL A 242 -19.06 -39.47 -15.35
CA VAL A 242 -19.10 -40.94 -15.41
C VAL A 242 -18.18 -41.43 -14.31
#